data_5bd66cb7f744bed0812127ba6bc01129
#
_entry.id   5bd66cb7f744bed0812127ba6bc01129
#
_cell.length_a   1.000
_cell.length_b   1.000
_cell.length_c   1.000
_cell.angle_alpha   90.00
_cell.angle_beta   90.00
_cell.angle_gamma   90.00
#
_symmetry.space_group_name_H-M   'P 1'
#
loop_
_entity.id
_entity.type
_entity.pdbx_description
1 polymer ?
#
loop_
_entity_poly.entity_id
_entity_poly.type
_entity_poly.pdbx_seq_one_letter_code
_entity_poly.pdbx_strand_id
1 'polypeptide(L)'
;MMTDNTSRSARSARVQVLQHRGKSFVTGLRWHPLGSVTGHMKEARQYGREHQLDIVAIRRTPAIIQAGFVAHSDDVTKGMYSLAATLAGQLGDSWIAAWRTESDLDQYALVAVYQGGVISGCDMIGTGAEVRRRVAQQRSRGISFTHEYLPLEFEMGGQPLDVAELLQPSNLKREYRLRPLVFGLSKAELVQ
;
A
#
# COMPACT_ATOMS: atom_id res chain seq x y z
N MET A 1 8.49 -21.38 -23.32
CA MET A 1 9.53 -20.65 -22.58
C MET A 1 9.35 -19.13 -22.56
N MET A 2 8.33 -18.58 -23.15
CA MET A 2 8.03 -17.13 -23.10
C MET A 2 7.09 -16.71 -21.97
N THR A 3 6.59 -17.64 -21.15
CA THR A 3 5.58 -17.36 -20.11
C THR A 3 6.17 -16.84 -18.80
N ASP A 4 7.45 -17.06 -18.55
CA ASP A 4 8.06 -16.70 -17.26
C ASP A 4 8.49 -15.23 -17.18
N ASN A 5 8.80 -14.63 -18.32
CA ASN A 5 9.25 -13.23 -18.36
C ASN A 5 8.09 -12.24 -18.28
N THR A 6 6.90 -12.63 -18.73
CA THR A 6 5.71 -11.77 -18.70
C THR A 6 5.12 -11.70 -17.29
N SER A 7 5.20 -12.80 -16.53
CA SER A 7 4.70 -12.82 -15.15
C SER A 7 5.61 -12.07 -14.18
N ARG A 8 6.93 -12.10 -14.39
CA ARG A 8 7.89 -11.31 -13.62
C ARG A 8 7.77 -9.82 -13.89
N SER A 9 7.62 -9.43 -15.16
CA SER A 9 7.42 -8.04 -15.54
C SER A 9 6.11 -7.50 -15.00
N ALA A 10 5.02 -8.27 -15.03
CA ALA A 10 3.72 -7.88 -14.48
C ALA A 10 3.73 -7.77 -12.95
N ARG A 11 4.54 -8.58 -12.25
CA ARG A 11 4.69 -8.50 -10.78
C ARG A 11 5.53 -7.30 -10.36
N SER A 12 6.60 -6.97 -11.10
CA SER A 12 7.42 -5.78 -10.81
C SER A 12 6.71 -4.48 -11.16
N ALA A 13 5.79 -4.49 -12.14
CA ALA A 13 4.97 -3.34 -12.51
C ALA A 13 3.92 -2.96 -11.45
N ARG A 14 3.64 -3.84 -10.47
CA ARG A 14 2.69 -3.56 -9.38
C ARG A 14 3.25 -2.66 -8.30
N VAL A 15 4.57 -2.66 -8.10
CA VAL A 15 5.24 -1.80 -7.13
C VAL A 15 5.74 -0.57 -7.87
N GLN A 16 5.25 0.59 -7.47
CA GLN A 16 5.65 1.87 -8.07
C GLN A 16 5.92 2.88 -6.99
N VAL A 17 6.75 3.88 -7.32
CA VAL A 17 7.11 4.96 -6.42
C VAL A 17 6.62 6.27 -7.00
N LEU A 18 5.82 7.00 -6.22
CA LEU A 18 5.36 8.34 -6.56
C LEU A 18 6.21 9.36 -5.83
N GLN A 19 6.59 10.42 -6.54
CA GLN A 19 7.33 11.54 -5.95
C GLN A 19 6.39 12.71 -5.69
N HIS A 20 6.50 13.31 -4.51
CA HIS A 20 5.76 14.52 -4.18
C HIS A 20 6.58 15.38 -3.23
N ARG A 21 6.93 16.59 -3.66
CA ARG A 21 7.71 17.54 -2.87
C ARG A 21 8.99 16.95 -2.26
N GLY A 22 9.73 16.18 -3.05
CA GLY A 22 10.98 15.55 -2.63
C GLY A 22 10.81 14.32 -1.74
N LYS A 23 9.59 13.88 -1.50
CA LYS A 23 9.30 12.65 -0.74
C LYS A 23 8.85 11.55 -1.68
N SER A 24 9.20 10.31 -1.33
CA SER A 24 8.89 9.12 -2.11
C SER A 24 7.82 8.30 -1.41
N PHE A 25 6.79 7.92 -2.17
CA PHE A 25 5.65 7.14 -1.68
C PHE A 25 5.55 5.85 -2.48
N VAL A 26 5.63 4.72 -1.80
CA VAL A 26 5.61 3.40 -2.43
C VAL A 26 4.18 2.86 -2.45
N THR A 27 3.79 2.35 -3.62
CA THR A 27 2.50 1.71 -3.85
C THR A 27 2.69 0.24 -4.19
N GLY A 28 1.64 -0.53 -4.07
CA GLY A 28 1.69 -1.95 -4.42
C GLY A 28 2.22 -2.84 -3.31
N LEU A 29 2.13 -2.41 -2.05
CA LEU A 29 2.48 -3.24 -0.93
C LEU A 29 1.53 -4.42 -0.80
N ARG A 30 2.04 -5.54 -0.34
CA ARG A 30 1.26 -6.73 -0.04
C ARG A 30 0.77 -6.65 1.40
N TRP A 31 -0.50 -6.36 1.59
CA TRP A 31 -1.09 -6.16 2.91
C TRP A 31 -1.57 -7.47 3.51
N HIS A 32 -1.15 -7.72 4.75
CA HIS A 32 -1.45 -8.96 5.47
C HIS A 32 -1.78 -8.65 6.93
N PRO A 33 -2.89 -9.17 7.46
CA PRO A 33 -3.22 -8.98 8.87
C PRO A 33 -2.27 -9.76 9.77
N LEU A 34 -1.91 -9.16 10.90
CA LEU A 34 -1.09 -9.81 11.92
C LEU A 34 -1.99 -10.19 13.09
N GLY A 35 -1.93 -11.46 13.49
CA GLY A 35 -2.87 -12.01 14.46
C GLY A 35 -2.51 -11.78 15.92
N SER A 36 -1.26 -11.39 16.23
CA SER A 36 -0.80 -11.28 17.60
C SER A 36 -0.37 -9.86 17.96
N VAL A 37 -0.94 -9.30 19.02
CA VAL A 37 -0.55 -8.00 19.54
C VAL A 37 0.90 -8.00 20.07
N THR A 38 1.31 -9.07 20.73
CA THR A 38 2.64 -9.18 21.35
C THR A 38 3.69 -9.78 20.42
N GLY A 39 3.27 -10.64 19.51
CA GLY A 39 4.18 -11.35 18.59
C GLY A 39 4.12 -10.85 17.14
N HIS A 40 3.54 -9.66 16.89
CA HIS A 40 3.31 -9.21 15.53
C HIS A 40 4.60 -9.03 14.70
N MET A 41 5.70 -8.61 15.31
CA MET A 41 6.97 -8.48 14.57
C MET A 41 7.59 -9.83 14.23
N LYS A 42 7.44 -10.83 15.09
CA LYS A 42 7.86 -12.20 14.81
C LYS A 42 7.06 -12.78 13.63
N GLU A 43 5.75 -12.57 13.65
CA GLU A 43 4.85 -13.00 12.59
C GLU A 43 5.17 -12.27 11.27
N ALA A 44 5.44 -10.96 11.33
CA ALA A 44 5.84 -10.19 10.16
C ALA A 44 7.16 -10.70 9.56
N ARG A 45 8.16 -10.98 10.39
CA ARG A 45 9.44 -11.54 9.92
C ARG A 45 9.25 -12.91 9.27
N GLN A 46 8.43 -13.77 9.85
CA GLN A 46 8.15 -15.08 9.28
C GLN A 46 7.48 -14.96 7.91
N TYR A 47 6.45 -14.12 7.81
CA TYR A 47 5.75 -13.88 6.55
C TYR A 47 6.69 -13.30 5.48
N GLY A 48 7.48 -12.30 5.85
CA GLY A 48 8.43 -11.69 4.93
C GLY A 48 9.49 -12.67 4.44
N ARG A 49 9.99 -13.52 5.32
CA ARG A 49 10.95 -14.58 4.96
C ARG A 49 10.35 -15.59 4.00
N GLU A 50 9.13 -16.04 4.25
CA GLU A 50 8.42 -17.00 3.40
C GLU A 50 8.14 -16.46 1.99
N HIS A 51 7.88 -15.16 1.88
CA HIS A 51 7.51 -14.52 0.62
C HIS A 51 8.64 -13.69 0.00
N GLN A 52 9.83 -13.70 0.60
CA GLN A 52 11.00 -12.94 0.12
C GLN A 52 10.73 -11.43 0.08
N LEU A 53 10.07 -10.91 1.10
CA LEU A 53 9.73 -9.51 1.28
C LEU A 53 10.45 -9.00 2.53
N ASP A 54 11.34 -8.03 2.38
CA ASP A 54 12.26 -7.60 3.43
C ASP A 54 12.08 -6.17 3.91
N ILE A 55 11.08 -5.47 3.37
CA ILE A 55 10.70 -4.12 3.79
C ILE A 55 9.22 -4.10 4.15
N VAL A 56 8.86 -3.36 5.20
CA VAL A 56 7.51 -3.38 5.73
C VAL A 56 7.07 -2.02 6.24
N ALA A 57 5.78 -1.74 6.11
CA ALA A 57 5.07 -0.71 6.84
C ALA A 57 4.09 -1.39 7.79
N ILE A 58 4.13 -1.05 9.07
CA ILE A 58 3.24 -1.61 10.08
C ILE A 58 2.15 -0.58 10.41
N ARG A 59 0.90 -0.99 10.31
CA ARG A 59 -0.24 -0.20 10.74
C ARG A 59 -0.89 -0.81 11.97
N ARG A 60 -1.09 0.02 12.97
CA ARG A 60 -1.80 -0.36 14.20
C ARG A 60 -3.02 0.53 14.36
N THR A 61 -4.18 -0.09 14.44
CA THR A 61 -5.43 0.58 14.79
C THR A 61 -6.06 -0.17 15.98
N PRO A 62 -7.05 0.40 16.66
CA PRO A 62 -7.75 -0.34 17.71
C PRO A 62 -8.40 -1.64 17.23
N ALA A 63 -8.74 -1.72 15.93
CA ALA A 63 -9.43 -2.86 15.36
C ALA A 63 -8.49 -3.91 14.78
N ILE A 64 -7.29 -3.53 14.29
CA ILE A 64 -6.43 -4.43 13.52
C ILE A 64 -4.96 -4.01 13.59
N ILE A 65 -4.08 -5.00 13.55
CA ILE A 65 -2.66 -4.80 13.24
C ILE A 65 -2.43 -5.40 11.85
N GLN A 66 -1.82 -4.64 10.98
CA GLN A 66 -1.63 -5.02 9.58
C GLN A 66 -0.24 -4.63 9.11
N ALA A 67 0.37 -5.45 8.28
CA ALA A 67 1.66 -5.17 7.67
C ALA A 67 1.54 -5.09 6.15
N GLY A 68 2.14 -4.07 5.56
CA GLY A 68 2.32 -3.95 4.12
C GLY A 68 3.75 -4.29 3.75
N PHE A 69 3.93 -5.32 2.96
CA PHE A 69 5.24 -5.88 2.61
C PHE A 69 5.66 -5.52 1.19
N VAL A 70 6.95 -5.28 1.02
CA VAL A 70 7.55 -5.06 -0.28
C VAL A 70 9.01 -5.55 -0.24
N ALA A 71 9.55 -5.95 -1.39
CA ALA A 71 10.97 -6.26 -1.50
C ALA A 71 11.76 -4.98 -1.79
N HIS A 72 12.93 -4.84 -1.18
CA HIS A 72 13.83 -3.75 -1.54
C HIS A 72 14.28 -3.88 -3.01
N SER A 73 14.53 -2.75 -3.63
CA SER A 73 15.05 -2.68 -5.00
C SER A 73 15.82 -1.37 -5.15
N ASP A 74 16.35 -1.12 -6.34
CA ASP A 74 16.99 0.17 -6.63
C ASP A 74 16.03 1.35 -6.45
N ASP A 75 14.73 1.12 -6.66
CA ASP A 75 13.70 2.15 -6.53
C ASP A 75 13.05 2.20 -5.15
N VAL A 76 13.04 1.09 -4.41
CA VAL A 76 12.37 0.98 -3.11
C VAL A 76 13.39 0.73 -2.02
N THR A 77 13.55 1.71 -1.13
CA THR A 77 14.49 1.65 -0.02
C THR A 77 13.82 2.01 1.30
N LYS A 78 14.46 1.63 2.41
CA LYS A 78 14.00 2.02 3.75
C LYS A 78 13.90 3.55 3.86
N GLY A 79 12.95 4.02 4.64
CA GLY A 79 12.74 5.45 4.88
C GLY A 79 11.81 6.14 3.89
N MET A 80 11.47 5.49 2.77
CA MET A 80 10.37 5.93 1.91
C MET A 80 9.05 5.72 2.66
N TYR A 81 8.00 6.41 2.23
CA TYR A 81 6.68 6.29 2.84
C TYR A 81 5.84 5.25 2.10
N SER A 82 4.98 4.54 2.84
CA SER A 82 3.87 3.81 2.23
C SER A 82 2.77 4.80 1.89
N LEU A 83 2.34 4.83 0.62
CA LEU A 83 1.23 5.68 0.21
C LEU A 83 -0.05 5.29 0.95
N ALA A 84 -0.38 4.02 0.98
CA ALA A 84 -1.59 3.53 1.63
C ALA A 84 -1.60 3.85 3.13
N ALA A 85 -0.49 3.64 3.84
CA ALA A 85 -0.39 3.96 5.26
C ALA A 85 -0.54 5.47 5.52
N THR A 86 0.03 6.30 4.66
CA THR A 86 -0.07 7.76 4.76
C THR A 86 -1.51 8.23 4.64
N LEU A 87 -2.25 7.72 3.67
CA LEU A 87 -3.66 8.06 3.50
C LEU A 87 -4.53 7.46 4.60
N ALA A 88 -4.29 6.22 4.96
CA ALA A 88 -5.07 5.53 5.97
C ALA A 88 -4.96 6.16 7.36
N GLY A 89 -3.80 6.71 7.69
CA GLY A 89 -3.61 7.44 8.94
C GLY A 89 -4.38 8.75 9.03
N GLN A 90 -4.93 9.24 7.92
CA GLN A 90 -5.60 10.54 7.85
C GLN A 90 -7.08 10.44 7.47
N LEU A 91 -7.50 9.38 6.76
CA LEU A 91 -8.85 9.30 6.19
C LEU A 91 -9.83 8.39 6.96
N GLY A 92 -9.36 7.73 8.02
CA GLY A 92 -10.22 6.91 8.85
C GLY A 92 -10.32 5.45 8.40
N ASP A 93 -11.37 4.77 8.82
CA ASP A 93 -11.46 3.30 8.80
C ASP A 93 -12.24 2.71 7.63
N SER A 94 -12.94 3.54 6.84
CA SER A 94 -13.79 3.05 5.74
C SER A 94 -13.86 4.10 4.62
N TRP A 95 -13.06 3.87 3.59
CA TRP A 95 -13.01 4.76 2.43
C TRP A 95 -12.34 4.07 1.24
N ILE A 96 -12.65 4.57 0.05
CA ILE A 96 -11.96 4.23 -1.18
C ILE A 96 -11.56 5.52 -1.89
N ALA A 97 -10.33 5.59 -2.37
CA ALA A 97 -9.79 6.77 -3.02
C ALA A 97 -9.04 6.40 -4.30
N ALA A 98 -9.39 7.07 -5.38
CA ALA A 98 -8.66 6.98 -6.63
C ALA A 98 -8.41 8.38 -7.18
N TRP A 99 -7.26 8.59 -7.80
CA TRP A 99 -6.92 9.88 -8.41
C TRP A 99 -5.90 9.68 -9.53
N ARG A 100 -5.91 10.60 -10.49
CA ARG A 100 -4.89 10.63 -11.52
C ARG A 100 -3.57 11.10 -10.93
N THR A 101 -2.50 10.36 -11.17
CA THR A 101 -1.19 10.67 -10.59
C THR A 101 -0.47 11.80 -11.32
N GLU A 102 -0.67 11.90 -12.63
CA GLU A 102 -0.13 12.97 -13.48
C GLU A 102 -1.17 13.35 -14.53
N SER A 103 -1.30 14.66 -14.78
CA SER A 103 -2.35 15.20 -15.64
C SER A 103 -2.32 14.70 -17.10
N ASP A 104 -1.14 14.34 -17.58
CA ASP A 104 -0.95 13.97 -18.99
C ASP A 104 -0.89 12.46 -19.24
N LEU A 105 -1.01 11.65 -18.19
CA LEU A 105 -0.89 10.20 -18.28
C LEU A 105 -2.20 9.52 -17.89
N ASP A 106 -2.50 8.40 -18.55
CA ASP A 106 -3.56 7.48 -18.12
C ASP A 106 -3.03 6.61 -16.99
N GLN A 107 -2.73 7.26 -15.86
CA GLN A 107 -2.21 6.59 -14.68
C GLN A 107 -2.95 7.09 -13.45
N TYR A 108 -3.52 6.14 -12.71
CA TYR A 108 -4.31 6.40 -11.52
C TYR A 108 -3.79 5.59 -10.35
N ALA A 109 -3.81 6.18 -9.17
CA ALA A 109 -3.58 5.48 -7.92
C ALA A 109 -4.92 5.07 -7.32
N LEU A 110 -4.92 3.96 -6.60
CA LEU A 110 -6.07 3.46 -5.85
C LEU A 110 -5.62 2.96 -4.50
N VAL A 111 -6.29 3.41 -3.45
CA VAL A 111 -6.18 2.84 -2.11
C VAL A 111 -7.58 2.69 -1.53
N ALA A 112 -7.83 1.59 -0.85
CA ALA A 112 -9.09 1.38 -0.15
C ALA A 112 -8.84 0.78 1.23
N VAL A 113 -9.58 1.28 2.20
CA VAL A 113 -9.56 0.83 3.60
C VAL A 113 -10.97 0.48 4.02
N TYR A 114 -11.13 -0.67 4.64
CA TYR A 114 -12.41 -1.12 5.17
C TYR A 114 -12.18 -1.82 6.51
N GLN A 115 -13.01 -1.50 7.50
CA GLN A 115 -12.85 -1.99 8.87
C GLN A 115 -11.44 -1.76 9.44
N GLY A 116 -10.86 -0.62 9.09
CA GLY A 116 -9.54 -0.20 9.55
C GLY A 116 -8.35 -0.78 8.79
N GLY A 117 -8.54 -1.73 7.90
CA GLY A 117 -7.45 -2.38 7.16
C GLY A 117 -7.42 -2.03 5.68
N VAL A 118 -6.22 -1.90 5.13
CA VAL A 118 -6.05 -1.76 3.68
C VAL A 118 -6.53 -3.05 3.01
N ILE A 119 -7.44 -2.91 2.04
CA ILE A 119 -7.96 -4.06 1.31
C ILE A 119 -6.88 -4.62 0.40
N SER A 120 -6.66 -5.94 0.46
CA SER A 120 -5.71 -6.64 -0.41
C SER A 120 -6.04 -6.35 -1.89
N GLY A 121 -5.03 -5.93 -2.65
CA GLY A 121 -5.19 -5.53 -4.04
C GLY A 121 -5.68 -4.10 -4.26
N CYS A 122 -5.99 -3.36 -3.20
CA CYS A 122 -6.39 -1.96 -3.26
C CYS A 122 -5.31 -1.04 -2.68
N ASP A 123 -4.10 -1.24 -3.12
CA ASP A 123 -2.94 -0.39 -2.99
C ASP A 123 -2.20 -0.55 -4.32
N MET A 124 -2.58 0.26 -5.33
CA MET A 124 -2.12 0.01 -6.69
C MET A 124 -2.05 1.28 -7.52
N ILE A 125 -1.26 1.20 -8.58
CA ILE A 125 -1.28 2.14 -9.70
C ILE A 125 -1.62 1.36 -10.97
N GLY A 126 -2.48 1.93 -11.79
CA GLY A 126 -2.87 1.32 -13.05
C GLY A 126 -3.51 2.33 -13.98
N THR A 127 -3.99 1.85 -15.12
CA THR A 127 -4.76 2.67 -16.04
C THR A 127 -6.11 3.04 -15.45
N GLY A 128 -6.76 4.07 -16.02
CA GLY A 128 -8.11 4.45 -15.60
C GLY A 128 -9.10 3.28 -15.69
N ALA A 129 -9.00 2.48 -16.75
CA ALA A 129 -9.86 1.31 -16.93
C ALA A 129 -9.61 0.24 -15.84
N GLU A 130 -8.34 -0.03 -15.51
CA GLU A 130 -7.99 -1.00 -14.46
C GLU A 130 -8.48 -0.55 -13.10
N VAL A 131 -8.28 0.72 -12.75
CA VAL A 131 -8.68 1.28 -11.46
C VAL A 131 -10.21 1.33 -11.34
N ARG A 132 -10.93 1.79 -12.38
CA ARG A 132 -12.40 1.75 -12.40
C ARG A 132 -12.93 0.33 -12.17
N ARG A 133 -12.33 -0.64 -12.82
CA ARG A 133 -12.71 -2.05 -12.68
C ARG A 133 -12.51 -2.52 -11.23
N ARG A 134 -11.41 -2.14 -10.61
CA ARG A 134 -11.13 -2.51 -9.22
C ARG A 134 -12.12 -1.86 -8.25
N VAL A 135 -12.50 -0.61 -8.48
CA VAL A 135 -13.55 0.07 -7.69
C VAL A 135 -14.88 -0.67 -7.85
N ALA A 136 -15.27 -1.00 -9.08
CA ALA A 136 -16.50 -1.74 -9.34
C ALA A 136 -16.50 -3.12 -8.67
N GLN A 137 -15.36 -3.80 -8.65
CA GLN A 137 -15.22 -5.08 -7.95
C GLN A 137 -15.48 -4.96 -6.45
N GLN A 138 -14.97 -3.91 -5.81
CA GLN A 138 -15.21 -3.70 -4.37
C GLN A 138 -16.67 -3.44 -4.10
N ARG A 139 -17.34 -2.64 -4.92
CA ARG A 139 -18.78 -2.38 -4.81
C ARG A 139 -19.60 -3.67 -5.01
N SER A 140 -19.22 -4.51 -5.96
CA SER A 140 -19.92 -5.77 -6.24
C SER A 140 -19.80 -6.79 -5.11
N ARG A 141 -18.79 -6.67 -4.26
CA ARG A 141 -18.61 -7.52 -3.08
C ARG A 141 -19.50 -7.10 -1.90
N GLY A 142 -20.34 -6.10 -2.08
CA GLY A 142 -21.21 -5.59 -1.03
C GLY A 142 -20.53 -4.69 -0.02
N ILE A 143 -19.29 -4.24 -0.31
CA ILE A 143 -18.58 -3.32 0.56
C ILE A 143 -19.16 -1.91 0.37
N SER A 144 -19.67 -1.33 1.45
CA SER A 144 -20.15 0.04 1.48
C SER A 144 -19.14 0.90 2.23
N PHE A 145 -18.48 1.79 1.50
CA PHE A 145 -17.50 2.70 2.09
C PHE A 145 -18.20 3.95 2.66
N THR A 146 -17.74 4.41 3.81
CA THR A 146 -18.25 5.63 4.42
C THR A 146 -17.94 6.85 3.56
N HIS A 147 -16.75 6.86 2.93
CA HIS A 147 -16.34 7.92 2.03
C HIS A 147 -15.81 7.34 0.73
N GLU A 148 -16.22 7.93 -0.38
CA GLU A 148 -15.72 7.56 -1.71
C GLU A 148 -15.12 8.78 -2.39
N TYR A 149 -13.83 8.74 -2.65
CA TYR A 149 -13.08 9.79 -3.34
C TYR A 149 -12.70 9.29 -4.72
N LEU A 150 -13.47 9.69 -5.73
CA LEU A 150 -13.33 9.18 -7.09
C LEU A 150 -13.24 10.33 -8.09
N PRO A 151 -12.43 10.19 -9.17
CA PRO A 151 -12.35 11.20 -10.20
C PRO A 151 -13.70 11.35 -10.93
N LEU A 152 -14.03 12.56 -11.35
CA LEU A 152 -15.27 12.84 -12.09
C LEU A 152 -15.33 12.02 -13.39
N GLU A 153 -14.21 11.84 -14.06
CA GLU A 153 -14.13 11.10 -15.32
C GLU A 153 -14.48 9.62 -15.18
N PHE A 154 -14.48 9.08 -13.96
CA PHE A 154 -14.94 7.70 -13.74
C PHE A 154 -16.45 7.55 -13.81
N GLU A 155 -17.19 8.65 -13.65
CA GLU A 155 -18.66 8.64 -13.67
C GLU A 155 -19.26 7.64 -12.68
N MET A 156 -18.62 7.50 -11.53
CA MET A 156 -19.03 6.57 -10.46
C MET A 156 -19.53 7.28 -9.21
N GLY A 157 -19.74 8.59 -9.27
CA GLY A 157 -20.05 9.38 -8.09
C GLY A 157 -18.82 9.65 -7.24
N GLY A 158 -19.06 9.93 -5.95
CA GLY A 158 -17.99 10.25 -5.03
C GLY A 158 -17.59 11.72 -5.06
N GLN A 159 -16.52 12.04 -4.33
CA GLN A 159 -15.98 13.39 -4.21
C GLN A 159 -14.51 13.39 -4.63
N PRO A 160 -13.98 14.53 -5.11
CA PRO A 160 -12.56 14.65 -5.39
C PRO A 160 -11.74 14.61 -4.09
N LEU A 161 -10.52 14.09 -4.19
CA LEU A 161 -9.57 14.03 -3.07
C LEU A 161 -8.45 15.05 -3.29
N ASP A 162 -8.18 15.86 -2.27
CA ASP A 162 -7.00 16.73 -2.27
C ASP A 162 -5.78 15.95 -1.78
N VAL A 163 -5.15 15.22 -2.69
CA VAL A 163 -3.99 14.38 -2.39
C VAL A 163 -2.78 15.23 -1.97
N ALA A 164 -2.59 16.38 -2.58
CA ALA A 164 -1.47 17.26 -2.24
C ALA A 164 -1.49 17.68 -0.78
N GLU A 165 -2.66 17.93 -0.21
CA GLU A 165 -2.80 18.23 1.21
C GLU A 165 -2.42 17.02 2.08
N LEU A 166 -2.88 15.82 1.72
CA LEU A 166 -2.59 14.61 2.48
C LEU A 166 -1.11 14.23 2.46
N LEU A 167 -0.42 14.55 1.38
CA LEU A 167 1.00 14.23 1.22
C LEU A 167 1.94 15.36 1.62
N GLN A 168 1.43 16.49 2.12
CA GLN A 168 2.29 17.59 2.54
C GLN A 168 3.18 17.17 3.73
N PRO A 169 4.41 17.71 3.82
CA PRO A 169 5.37 17.25 4.84
C PRO A 169 4.87 17.31 6.28
N SER A 170 4.03 18.27 6.62
CA SER A 170 3.47 18.41 7.98
C SER A 170 2.51 17.28 8.37
N ASN A 171 1.99 16.54 7.40
CA ASN A 171 1.07 15.42 7.63
C ASN A 171 1.77 14.06 7.58
N LEU A 172 3.08 14.03 7.34
CA LEU A 172 3.84 12.78 7.24
C LEU A 172 4.36 12.37 8.61
N LYS A 173 3.88 11.22 9.09
CA LYS A 173 4.31 10.65 10.35
C LYS A 173 5.36 9.56 10.12
N ARG A 174 6.24 9.40 11.11
CA ARG A 174 7.28 8.36 11.08
C ARG A 174 6.69 6.96 10.88
N GLU A 175 5.55 6.68 11.47
CA GLU A 175 4.89 5.38 11.37
C GLU A 175 4.44 5.00 9.96
N TYR A 176 4.36 5.97 9.03
CA TYR A 176 4.05 5.70 7.63
C TYR A 176 5.25 5.26 6.82
N ARG A 177 6.45 5.32 7.38
CA ARG A 177 7.69 4.98 6.67
C ARG A 177 7.88 3.47 6.57
N LEU A 178 8.47 3.08 5.47
CA LEU A 178 8.97 1.72 5.27
C LEU A 178 10.22 1.51 6.12
N ARG A 179 10.30 0.36 6.74
CA ARG A 179 11.45 -0.05 7.54
C ARG A 179 11.91 -1.45 7.15
N PRO A 180 13.20 -1.78 7.31
CA PRO A 180 13.66 -3.12 7.01
C PRO A 180 13.12 -4.12 8.02
N LEU A 181 12.76 -5.31 7.54
CA LEU A 181 12.57 -6.47 8.39
C LEU A 181 13.95 -7.04 8.68
N VAL A 182 14.35 -7.01 9.94
CA VAL A 182 15.60 -7.64 10.35
C VAL A 182 15.32 -9.12 10.55
N PHE A 183 15.79 -9.96 9.62
CA PHE A 183 15.77 -11.39 9.77
C PHE A 183 16.95 -11.77 10.65
N GLY A 184 16.79 -11.64 11.98
CA GLY A 184 17.86 -11.87 12.90
C GLY A 184 18.54 -13.24 12.71
N LEU A 185 19.86 -13.26 12.81
CA LEU A 185 20.60 -14.50 12.92
C LEU A 185 20.12 -15.23 14.20
N SER A 186 20.01 -16.55 14.14
CA SER A 186 19.77 -17.34 15.33
C SER A 186 20.93 -17.15 16.32
N LYS A 187 20.70 -17.41 17.60
CA LYS A 187 21.79 -17.34 18.59
C LYS A 187 23.00 -18.19 18.20
N ALA A 188 22.77 -19.32 17.54
CA ALA A 188 23.84 -20.16 17.03
C ALA A 188 24.64 -19.51 15.91
N GLU A 189 23.98 -18.74 15.04
CA GLU A 189 24.65 -18.01 13.96
C GLU A 189 25.43 -16.80 14.47
N LEU A 190 24.96 -16.17 15.53
CA LEU A 190 25.64 -15.03 16.17
C LEU A 190 26.92 -15.43 16.91
N VAL A 191 27.05 -16.69 17.32
CA VAL A 191 28.23 -17.21 18.05
C VAL A 191 29.32 -17.66 17.09
N GLN A 192 29.05 -17.77 15.81
CA GLN A 192 30.06 -18.07 14.81
C GLN A 192 30.74 -16.80 14.31
#